data_dbf504487121ec8f14461d2e09a6a02b
#
_entry.id   dbf504487121ec8f14461d2e09a6a02b
#
_cell.length_a   1.000
_cell.length_b   1.000
_cell.length_c   1.000
_cell.angle_alpha   90.00
_cell.angle_beta   90.00
_cell.angle_gamma   90.00
#
_symmetry.space_group_name_H-M   'P 1'
#
loop_
_entity.id
_entity.type
_entity.pdbx_description
1 polymer ?
#
loop_
_entity_poly.entity_id
_entity_poly.type
_entity_poly.pdbx_seq_one_letter_code
_entity_poly.pdbx_strand_id
1 'polypeptide(L)'
;MKKHILLLSNLIIIISIVIGFFGIVYRDTTAYQDLAEKHLENILSLSNKDISSHVEDAMTKPVMVSKTMANDEFLKKWLLQEPQNVGNDTYLKQLFNYLDAYRNKYGYTTVFCISAETGNYYYQDGFNKTISKTDEHDIWYYNFIKSGNEYDLEVDTNETKQDYITVFVNFRVEGSDGSLLGVIGVGLQVDSLGDTIYSYERDYGLSVHIINVMGAETSFKGDTDIFISEEELQKRVGITERLQLNQSETPIMQWYTSEGKRKCLITQYDKILGWYLVLEMDTSSISQVFQERVKSNVFFMLVALAACIVVSTSVFINCNLRIVKIENTDELTGLPNRKQFSKRYLSFLRKNRKMKKTLFMFDIDHFKDINDTYGHIFGNSVIAMVGEDLQHAIGENGIAARWGGDEFFGVLLVGVDEAKQIMEQFMDSLKSEEKDENYHVTISVGISAVDEDLSMEQMVKRVDESLYHSKKNGRNQISIL
;
A
#
# COMPACT_ATOMS: atom_id res chain seq x y z
N MET A 1 -36.97 -18.21 -13.75
CA MET A 1 -35.90 -17.80 -14.70
C MET A 1 -35.40 -16.36 -14.44
N LYS A 2 -36.25 -15.31 -14.47
CA LYS A 2 -35.83 -13.90 -14.24
C LYS A 2 -35.12 -13.66 -12.90
N LYS A 3 -35.57 -14.25 -11.80
CA LYS A 3 -34.98 -14.11 -10.46
C LYS A 3 -33.54 -14.67 -10.40
N HIS A 4 -33.25 -15.77 -11.09
CA HIS A 4 -31.90 -16.35 -11.15
C HIS A 4 -30.95 -15.50 -12.01
N ILE A 5 -31.45 -14.89 -13.10
CA ILE A 5 -30.67 -14.01 -13.96
C ILE A 5 -30.25 -12.75 -13.17
N LEU A 6 -31.17 -12.15 -12.42
CA LEU A 6 -30.91 -10.98 -11.58
C LEU A 6 -29.91 -11.29 -10.46
N LEU A 7 -30.02 -12.44 -9.80
CA LEU A 7 -29.04 -12.87 -8.78
C LEU A 7 -27.67 -13.08 -9.39
N LEU A 8 -27.60 -13.71 -10.56
CA LEU A 8 -26.35 -13.95 -11.27
C LEU A 8 -25.69 -12.61 -11.68
N SER A 9 -26.48 -11.63 -12.16
CA SER A 9 -25.94 -10.33 -12.55
C SER A 9 -25.37 -9.56 -11.34
N ASN A 10 -26.05 -9.57 -10.19
CA ASN A 10 -25.52 -8.94 -8.97
C ASN A 10 -24.23 -9.62 -8.48
N LEU A 11 -24.19 -10.95 -8.55
CA LEU A 11 -22.99 -11.71 -8.20
C LEU A 11 -21.82 -11.37 -9.12
N ILE A 12 -22.05 -11.24 -10.43
CA ILE A 12 -21.01 -10.84 -11.40
C ILE A 12 -20.48 -9.43 -11.08
N ILE A 13 -21.38 -8.50 -10.76
CA ILE A 13 -20.98 -7.14 -10.39
C ILE A 13 -20.10 -7.14 -9.13
N ILE A 14 -20.52 -7.89 -8.09
CA ILE A 14 -19.73 -8.00 -6.84
C ILE A 14 -18.37 -8.62 -7.13
N ILE A 15 -18.30 -9.72 -7.89
CA ILE A 15 -17.04 -10.35 -8.26
C ILE A 15 -16.14 -9.39 -9.03
N SER A 16 -16.69 -8.63 -9.98
CA SER A 16 -15.93 -7.64 -10.76
C SER A 16 -15.35 -6.53 -9.88
N ILE A 17 -16.13 -6.04 -8.91
CA ILE A 17 -15.68 -5.04 -7.94
C ILE A 17 -14.53 -5.62 -7.08
N VAL A 18 -14.67 -6.86 -6.59
CA VAL A 18 -13.64 -7.53 -5.78
C VAL A 18 -12.35 -7.73 -6.57
N ILE A 19 -12.44 -8.22 -7.81
CA ILE A 19 -11.26 -8.39 -8.68
C ILE A 19 -10.57 -7.06 -8.96
N GLY A 20 -11.34 -6.02 -9.30
CA GLY A 20 -10.81 -4.67 -9.51
C GLY A 20 -10.12 -4.12 -8.26
N PHE A 21 -10.73 -4.31 -7.08
CA PHE A 21 -10.15 -3.95 -5.80
C PHE A 21 -8.79 -4.62 -5.56
N PHE A 22 -8.70 -5.93 -5.68
CA PHE A 22 -7.44 -6.65 -5.50
C PHE A 22 -6.39 -6.24 -6.54
N GLY A 23 -6.78 -5.97 -7.77
CA GLY A 23 -5.89 -5.45 -8.81
C GLY A 23 -5.29 -4.09 -8.45
N ILE A 24 -6.09 -3.18 -7.91
CA ILE A 24 -5.63 -1.86 -7.46
C ILE A 24 -4.68 -2.00 -6.26
N VAL A 25 -5.06 -2.78 -5.24
CA VAL A 25 -4.22 -3.02 -4.04
C VAL A 25 -2.87 -3.61 -4.43
N TYR A 26 -2.87 -4.62 -5.30
CA TYR A 26 -1.63 -5.24 -5.77
C TYR A 26 -0.73 -4.24 -6.49
N ARG A 27 -1.29 -3.50 -7.46
CA ARG A 27 -0.55 -2.49 -8.23
C ARG A 27 0.02 -1.39 -7.34
N ASP A 28 -0.80 -0.86 -6.42
CA ASP A 28 -0.36 0.21 -5.53
C ASP A 28 0.74 -0.28 -4.57
N THR A 29 0.62 -1.50 -4.03
CA THR A 29 1.64 -2.07 -3.15
C THR A 29 2.97 -2.25 -3.87
N THR A 30 2.97 -2.78 -5.11
CA THR A 30 4.21 -2.93 -5.89
C THR A 30 4.81 -1.58 -6.29
N ALA A 31 3.99 -0.64 -6.76
CA ALA A 31 4.46 0.70 -7.14
C ALA A 31 5.09 1.46 -5.96
N TYR A 32 4.54 1.26 -4.79
CA TYR A 32 5.09 1.84 -3.58
C TYR A 32 6.41 1.19 -3.17
N GLN A 33 6.56 -0.12 -3.25
CA GLN A 33 7.83 -0.80 -2.96
C GLN A 33 8.94 -0.31 -3.91
N ASP A 34 8.69 -0.27 -5.20
CA ASP A 34 9.63 0.22 -6.20
C ASP A 34 10.04 1.68 -5.95
N LEU A 35 9.08 2.52 -5.56
CA LEU A 35 9.35 3.92 -5.24
C LEU A 35 10.24 4.07 -3.99
N ALA A 36 9.97 3.26 -2.95
CA ALA A 36 10.76 3.27 -1.73
C ALA A 36 12.19 2.80 -1.98
N GLU A 37 12.37 1.68 -2.70
CA GLU A 37 13.70 1.18 -3.07
C GLU A 37 14.48 2.23 -3.86
N LYS A 38 13.89 2.82 -4.87
CA LYS A 38 14.51 3.87 -5.68
C LYS A 38 14.86 5.12 -4.88
N HIS A 39 14.04 5.48 -3.91
CA HIS A 39 14.33 6.61 -3.02
C HIS A 39 15.53 6.33 -2.12
N LEU A 40 15.62 5.12 -1.57
CA LEU A 40 16.75 4.65 -0.77
C LEU A 40 18.05 4.60 -1.60
N GLU A 41 17.99 4.06 -2.81
CA GLU A 41 19.13 4.06 -3.73
C GLU A 41 19.65 5.48 -4.03
N ASN A 42 18.74 6.43 -4.23
CA ASN A 42 19.11 7.82 -4.45
C ASN A 42 19.77 8.45 -3.21
N ILE A 43 19.23 8.22 -2.02
CA ILE A 43 19.83 8.72 -0.76
C ILE A 43 21.23 8.14 -0.61
N LEU A 44 21.38 6.83 -0.71
CA LEU A 44 22.69 6.17 -0.59
C LEU A 44 23.69 6.69 -1.62
N SER A 45 23.28 6.81 -2.88
CA SER A 45 24.15 7.29 -3.96
C SER A 45 24.58 8.72 -3.75
N LEU A 46 23.67 9.62 -3.33
CA LEU A 46 23.99 11.01 -3.04
C LEU A 46 24.89 11.14 -1.81
N SER A 47 24.57 10.42 -0.73
CA SER A 47 25.39 10.40 0.49
C SER A 47 26.79 9.84 0.22
N ASN A 48 26.88 8.76 -0.57
CA ASN A 48 28.16 8.19 -0.96
C ASN A 48 29.02 9.19 -1.72
N LYS A 49 28.45 9.88 -2.70
CA LYS A 49 29.17 10.90 -3.48
C LYS A 49 29.64 12.06 -2.59
N ASP A 50 28.79 12.51 -1.69
CA ASP A 50 29.09 13.65 -0.83
C ASP A 50 30.16 13.27 0.21
N ILE A 51 30.03 12.14 0.88
CA ILE A 51 31.03 11.63 1.84
C ILE A 51 32.36 11.34 1.11
N SER A 52 32.33 10.70 -0.06
CA SER A 52 33.55 10.47 -0.87
C SER A 52 34.28 11.78 -1.19
N SER A 53 33.53 12.83 -1.59
CA SER A 53 34.12 14.13 -1.86
C SER A 53 34.74 14.76 -0.61
N HIS A 54 34.09 14.65 0.54
CA HIS A 54 34.64 15.17 1.81
C HIS A 54 35.90 14.43 2.25
N VAL A 55 35.93 13.09 2.08
CA VAL A 55 37.10 12.25 2.37
C VAL A 55 38.26 12.63 1.44
N GLU A 56 37.98 12.74 0.14
CA GLU A 56 38.98 13.13 -0.86
C GLU A 56 39.54 14.54 -0.59
N ASP A 57 38.66 15.53 -0.33
CA ASP A 57 39.05 16.89 -0.01
C ASP A 57 39.92 16.96 1.26
N ALA A 58 39.57 16.19 2.29
CA ALA A 58 40.33 16.13 3.52
C ALA A 58 41.74 15.53 3.33
N MET A 59 41.88 14.55 2.43
CA MET A 59 43.12 13.81 2.21
C MET A 59 43.98 14.35 1.06
N THR A 60 43.40 14.97 0.06
CA THR A 60 44.13 15.49 -1.11
C THR A 60 45.24 16.47 -0.72
N LYS A 61 44.96 17.39 0.19
CA LYS A 61 45.93 18.38 0.64
C LYS A 61 47.10 17.75 1.41
N PRO A 62 46.91 16.87 2.44
CA PRO A 62 47.98 16.10 3.05
C PRO A 62 48.85 15.31 2.06
N VAL A 63 48.22 14.61 1.11
CA VAL A 63 48.96 13.85 0.08
C VAL A 63 49.85 14.79 -0.78
N MET A 64 49.29 15.91 -1.25
CA MET A 64 50.04 16.86 -2.06
C MET A 64 51.20 17.52 -1.32
N VAL A 65 50.98 17.83 -0.04
CA VAL A 65 52.01 18.46 0.83
C VAL A 65 53.13 17.44 1.10
N SER A 66 52.81 16.19 1.48
CA SER A 66 53.80 15.15 1.70
C SER A 66 54.58 14.85 0.46
N LYS A 67 53.93 14.80 -0.73
CA LYS A 67 54.59 14.63 -2.02
C LYS A 67 55.55 15.78 -2.33
N THR A 68 55.14 17.02 -2.03
CA THR A 68 55.98 18.21 -2.20
C THR A 68 57.23 18.14 -1.31
N MET A 69 57.04 17.76 -0.03
CA MET A 69 58.12 17.58 0.92
C MET A 69 59.09 16.47 0.49
N ALA A 70 58.59 15.34 0.00
CA ALA A 70 59.37 14.19 -0.48
C ALA A 70 60.27 14.57 -1.66
N ASN A 71 59.88 15.57 -2.44
CA ASN A 71 60.63 16.04 -3.60
C ASN A 71 61.46 17.28 -3.30
N ASP A 72 61.44 17.80 -2.07
CA ASP A 72 62.18 19.01 -1.71
C ASP A 72 63.68 18.77 -1.67
N GLU A 73 64.43 19.61 -2.38
CA GLU A 73 65.88 19.54 -2.48
C GLU A 73 66.57 19.77 -1.12
N PHE A 74 65.97 20.57 -0.25
CA PHE A 74 66.49 20.74 1.11
C PHE A 74 66.47 19.44 1.87
N LEU A 75 65.29 18.75 1.88
CA LEU A 75 65.12 17.49 2.60
C LEU A 75 66.05 16.40 2.05
N LYS A 76 66.14 16.26 0.73
CA LYS A 76 67.04 15.27 0.09
C LYS A 76 68.51 15.51 0.50
N LYS A 77 69.01 16.76 0.42
CA LYS A 77 70.37 17.09 0.84
C LYS A 77 70.59 16.87 2.35
N TRP A 78 69.60 17.20 3.14
CA TRP A 78 69.62 16.97 4.57
C TRP A 78 69.76 15.49 4.90
N LEU A 79 68.94 14.63 4.31
CA LEU A 79 68.98 13.16 4.51
C LEU A 79 70.33 12.55 4.07
N LEU A 80 70.92 12.98 2.96
CA LEU A 80 72.24 12.53 2.50
C LEU A 80 73.36 12.87 3.46
N GLN A 81 73.25 13.93 4.24
CA GLN A 81 74.31 14.37 5.18
C GLN A 81 73.97 13.96 6.62
N GLU A 82 72.79 13.46 6.90
CA GLU A 82 72.32 13.09 8.25
C GLU A 82 73.26 12.06 8.93
N PRO A 83 73.73 10.98 8.28
CA PRO A 83 74.55 9.97 8.98
C PRO A 83 75.86 10.52 9.54
N GLN A 84 76.36 11.61 8.93
CA GLN A 84 77.60 12.26 9.38
C GLN A 84 77.37 13.32 10.45
N ASN A 85 76.10 13.70 10.67
CA ASN A 85 75.68 14.78 11.54
C ASN A 85 74.76 14.36 12.69
N VAL A 86 74.66 13.05 12.93
CA VAL A 86 73.89 12.49 14.08
C VAL A 86 74.45 13.09 15.36
N GLY A 87 73.60 13.70 16.16
CA GLY A 87 73.99 14.39 17.44
C GLY A 87 74.48 15.85 17.27
N ASN A 88 74.51 16.40 16.06
CA ASN A 88 74.80 17.80 15.83
C ASN A 88 73.49 18.63 15.95
N ASP A 89 73.29 19.24 17.13
CA ASP A 89 72.08 19.99 17.44
C ASP A 89 71.76 21.15 16.43
N THR A 90 72.81 21.82 15.91
CA THR A 90 72.61 22.90 14.93
C THR A 90 72.11 22.37 13.62
N TYR A 91 72.60 21.17 13.21
CA TYR A 91 72.13 20.52 12.00
C TYR A 91 70.75 19.93 12.14
N LEU A 92 70.47 19.23 13.22
CA LEU A 92 69.13 18.68 13.52
C LEU A 92 68.06 19.76 13.62
N LYS A 93 68.41 20.92 14.18
CA LYS A 93 67.49 22.04 14.32
C LYS A 93 67.00 22.59 12.99
N GLN A 94 67.74 22.42 11.92
CA GLN A 94 67.28 22.80 10.57
C GLN A 94 66.09 21.93 10.12
N LEU A 95 66.14 20.62 10.35
CA LEU A 95 65.03 19.73 10.05
C LEU A 95 63.82 20.03 10.95
N PHE A 96 64.04 20.18 12.26
CA PHE A 96 62.94 20.47 13.19
C PHE A 96 62.17 21.75 12.80
N ASN A 97 62.91 22.83 12.47
CA ASN A 97 62.31 24.08 11.99
C ASN A 97 61.53 23.87 10.67
N TYR A 98 62.06 23.06 9.78
CA TYR A 98 61.39 22.72 8.51
C TYR A 98 60.10 21.94 8.76
N LEU A 99 60.12 20.89 9.58
CA LEU A 99 58.93 20.08 9.90
C LEU A 99 57.88 20.92 10.65
N ASP A 100 58.31 21.73 11.64
CA ASP A 100 57.40 22.59 12.41
C ASP A 100 56.76 23.70 11.54
N ALA A 101 57.49 24.23 10.54
CA ALA A 101 56.92 25.18 9.61
C ALA A 101 55.76 24.60 8.80
N TYR A 102 55.90 23.35 8.32
CA TYR A 102 54.79 22.65 7.64
C TYR A 102 53.66 22.32 8.57
N ARG A 103 53.97 21.84 9.79
CA ARG A 103 52.96 21.55 10.81
C ARG A 103 52.08 22.79 11.10
N ASN A 104 52.70 23.89 11.39
CA ASN A 104 51.98 25.12 11.76
C ASN A 104 51.24 25.75 10.58
N LYS A 105 51.85 25.72 9.37
CA LYS A 105 51.23 26.30 8.17
C LYS A 105 49.94 25.57 7.76
N TYR A 106 49.91 24.25 7.90
CA TYR A 106 48.83 23.39 7.40
C TYR A 106 47.94 22.83 8.50
N GLY A 107 48.29 23.01 9.79
CA GLY A 107 47.53 22.56 10.93
C GLY A 107 47.62 21.05 11.17
N TYR A 108 48.73 20.40 10.78
CA TYR A 108 48.93 18.99 11.00
C TYR A 108 49.19 18.67 12.46
N THR A 109 48.75 17.48 12.90
CA THR A 109 49.01 16.99 14.26
C THR A 109 50.48 16.70 14.47
N THR A 110 51.10 16.10 13.44
CA THR A 110 52.54 15.83 13.42
C THR A 110 53.09 15.88 11.99
N VAL A 111 54.37 16.20 11.86
CA VAL A 111 55.13 16.08 10.65
C VAL A 111 56.44 15.40 11.01
N PHE A 112 56.83 14.38 10.32
CA PHE A 112 57.95 13.54 10.69
C PHE A 112 58.81 13.15 9.47
N CYS A 113 60.03 12.74 9.75
CA CYS A 113 60.97 12.21 8.76
C CYS A 113 61.76 11.06 9.36
N ILE A 114 61.89 9.95 8.60
CA ILE A 114 62.73 8.81 8.98
C ILE A 114 63.88 8.70 7.96
N SER A 115 65.09 8.66 8.44
CA SER A 115 66.25 8.39 7.61
C SER A 115 66.38 6.94 7.26
N ALA A 116 66.54 6.57 6.00
CA ALA A 116 66.70 5.18 5.56
C ALA A 116 68.08 4.60 5.96
N GLU A 117 69.08 5.43 6.05
CA GLU A 117 70.45 5.02 6.36
C GLU A 117 70.65 4.71 7.84
N THR A 118 70.15 5.58 8.73
CA THR A 118 70.36 5.46 10.15
C THR A 118 69.17 4.83 10.90
N GLY A 119 68.01 4.84 10.29
CA GLY A 119 66.76 4.43 10.94
C GLY A 119 66.26 5.44 11.97
N ASN A 120 66.83 6.65 12.01
CA ASN A 120 66.41 7.68 12.97
C ASN A 120 65.09 8.31 12.59
N TYR A 121 64.17 8.34 13.53
CA TYR A 121 62.83 8.94 13.41
C TYR A 121 62.83 10.31 14.04
N TYR A 122 62.67 11.34 13.25
CA TYR A 122 62.57 12.71 13.63
C TYR A 122 61.18 13.26 13.44
N TYR A 123 60.73 14.08 14.35
CA TYR A 123 59.48 14.82 14.19
C TYR A 123 59.68 16.31 14.54
N GLN A 124 58.66 17.11 14.42
CA GLN A 124 58.82 18.58 14.57
C GLN A 124 59.37 19.01 15.94
N ASP A 125 59.16 18.22 16.98
CA ASP A 125 59.61 18.57 18.35
C ASP A 125 60.96 17.90 18.71
N GLY A 126 61.56 17.13 17.80
CA GLY A 126 62.88 16.58 18.05
C GLY A 126 63.08 15.14 17.49
N PHE A 127 64.09 14.47 18.05
CA PHE A 127 64.35 13.05 17.79
C PHE A 127 63.40 12.19 18.60
N ASN A 128 62.73 11.23 17.99
CA ASN A 128 61.84 10.31 18.63
C ASN A 128 62.55 9.01 19.11
N LYS A 129 62.96 8.22 18.10
CA LYS A 129 63.58 6.92 18.33
C LYS A 129 64.37 6.51 17.07
N THR A 130 65.12 5.40 17.20
CA THR A 130 65.60 4.69 16.02
C THR A 130 64.69 3.49 15.77
N ILE A 131 64.13 3.38 14.57
CA ILE A 131 63.15 2.32 14.21
C ILE A 131 63.79 0.94 14.24
N SER A 132 62.98 -0.05 14.61
CA SER A 132 63.43 -1.46 14.72
C SER A 132 62.41 -2.40 14.08
N LYS A 133 62.92 -3.47 13.42
CA LYS A 133 62.09 -4.54 12.85
C LYS A 133 61.37 -5.39 13.89
N THR A 134 61.80 -5.28 15.14
CA THR A 134 61.24 -6.05 16.31
C THR A 134 60.22 -5.25 17.08
N ASP A 135 60.06 -3.96 16.78
CA ASP A 135 59.07 -3.11 17.39
C ASP A 135 57.77 -3.15 16.53
N GLU A 136 56.68 -3.59 17.17
CA GLU A 136 55.36 -3.67 16.49
C GLU A 136 54.91 -2.32 15.93
N HIS A 137 55.28 -1.22 16.58
CA HIS A 137 54.94 0.15 16.14
C HIS A 137 55.76 0.63 14.93
N ASP A 138 56.80 -0.09 14.54
CA ASP A 138 57.67 0.27 13.37
C ASP A 138 57.40 -0.64 12.17
N ILE A 139 56.59 -1.67 12.29
CA ILE A 139 56.33 -2.65 11.23
C ILE A 139 55.78 -1.97 9.97
N TRP A 140 54.95 -0.93 10.13
CA TRP A 140 54.40 -0.17 9.02
C TRP A 140 55.49 0.40 8.07
N TYR A 141 56.59 0.92 8.63
CA TYR A 141 57.69 1.47 7.82
C TYR A 141 58.32 0.39 6.92
N TYR A 142 58.60 -0.77 7.47
CA TYR A 142 59.24 -1.87 6.71
C TYR A 142 58.26 -2.44 5.67
N ASN A 143 57.00 -2.50 5.95
CA ASN A 143 55.96 -2.91 5.04
C ASN A 143 55.82 -1.89 3.88
N PHE A 144 55.80 -0.62 4.21
CA PHE A 144 55.73 0.46 3.22
C PHE A 144 56.96 0.44 2.30
N ILE A 145 58.16 0.30 2.86
CA ILE A 145 59.38 0.21 2.01
C ILE A 145 59.35 -1.02 1.12
N LYS A 146 58.92 -2.16 1.66
CA LYS A 146 58.81 -3.42 0.91
C LYS A 146 57.72 -3.39 -0.18
N SER A 147 56.66 -2.65 -0.03
CA SER A 147 55.57 -2.52 -1.02
C SER A 147 56.05 -1.89 -2.34
N GLY A 148 57.06 -1.04 -2.28
CA GLY A 148 57.56 -0.29 -3.44
C GLY A 148 56.65 0.87 -3.88
N ASN A 149 55.58 1.11 -3.16
CA ASN A 149 54.64 2.22 -3.45
C ASN A 149 55.33 3.59 -3.27
N GLU A 150 54.96 4.60 -4.06
CA GLU A 150 55.42 5.98 -3.90
C GLU A 150 55.00 6.57 -2.56
N TYR A 151 53.81 6.26 -2.13
CA TYR A 151 53.22 6.69 -0.84
C TYR A 151 52.28 5.64 -0.25
N ASP A 152 51.96 5.83 1.01
CA ASP A 152 51.01 5.01 1.79
C ASP A 152 50.20 5.90 2.71
N LEU A 153 48.98 5.48 2.99
CA LEU A 153 48.09 6.06 4.01
C LEU A 153 47.88 5.06 5.13
N GLU A 154 48.41 5.37 6.28
CA GLU A 154 48.34 4.54 7.47
C GLU A 154 47.36 5.19 8.46
N VAL A 155 46.48 4.42 9.06
CA VAL A 155 45.59 4.85 10.12
C VAL A 155 46.05 4.23 11.41
N ASP A 156 46.50 5.04 12.35
CA ASP A 156 47.02 4.55 13.63
C ASP A 156 46.78 5.55 14.76
N THR A 157 46.98 5.08 15.99
CA THR A 157 47.03 5.95 17.15
C THR A 157 48.35 6.68 17.18
N ASN A 158 48.33 8.02 17.39
CA ASN A 158 49.55 8.80 17.45
C ASN A 158 50.36 8.41 18.71
N GLU A 159 51.56 7.87 18.52
CA GLU A 159 52.47 7.46 19.65
C GLU A 159 52.74 8.61 20.61
N THR A 160 52.70 9.87 20.16
CA THR A 160 52.95 11.05 20.96
C THR A 160 51.71 11.67 21.63
N LYS A 161 50.52 11.28 21.16
CA LYS A 161 49.20 11.70 21.70
C LYS A 161 48.24 10.48 21.58
N GLN A 162 48.28 9.62 22.56
CA GLN A 162 47.65 8.28 22.56
C GLN A 162 46.12 8.25 22.46
N ASP A 163 45.43 9.38 22.49
CA ASP A 163 43.96 9.42 22.54
C ASP A 163 43.29 9.79 21.22
N TYR A 164 44.02 9.98 20.12
CA TYR A 164 43.45 10.46 18.86
C TYR A 164 43.88 9.61 17.68
N ILE A 165 42.89 9.23 16.87
CA ILE A 165 43.15 8.57 15.60
C ILE A 165 43.75 9.56 14.62
N THR A 166 44.85 9.16 14.03
CA THR A 166 45.59 9.95 13.07
C THR A 166 45.77 9.18 11.79
N VAL A 167 45.44 9.83 10.66
CA VAL A 167 45.84 9.34 9.34
C VAL A 167 47.21 9.88 9.03
N PHE A 168 48.14 8.98 8.79
CA PHE A 168 49.49 9.30 8.38
C PHE A 168 49.60 9.16 6.86
N VAL A 169 50.10 10.19 6.20
CA VAL A 169 50.41 10.18 4.75
C VAL A 169 51.91 10.10 4.61
N ASN A 170 52.42 8.94 4.24
CA ASN A 170 53.84 8.59 4.17
C ASN A 170 54.31 8.62 2.72
N PHE A 171 55.39 9.34 2.43
CA PHE A 171 56.02 9.39 1.11
C PHE A 171 57.45 8.96 1.16
N ARG A 172 57.88 8.19 0.14
CA ARG A 172 59.30 7.85 -0.07
C ARG A 172 60.06 9.10 -0.52
N VAL A 173 61.19 9.36 0.12
CA VAL A 173 62.13 10.40 -0.33
C VAL A 173 63.23 9.68 -1.10
N GLU A 174 63.33 9.93 -2.40
CA GLU A 174 64.25 9.24 -3.28
C GLU A 174 65.32 10.20 -3.81
N GLY A 175 66.55 9.71 -3.90
CA GLY A 175 67.67 10.38 -4.53
C GLY A 175 67.52 10.48 -6.03
N SER A 176 68.39 11.21 -6.70
CA SER A 176 68.44 11.37 -8.15
C SER A 176 68.74 10.05 -8.87
N ASP A 177 69.33 9.09 -8.21
CA ASP A 177 69.65 7.75 -8.67
C ASP A 177 68.56 6.69 -8.35
N GLY A 178 67.45 7.13 -7.75
CA GLY A 178 66.35 6.26 -7.32
C GLY A 178 66.59 5.53 -5.99
N SER A 179 67.70 5.81 -5.30
CA SER A 179 67.97 5.24 -3.98
C SER A 179 67.00 5.83 -2.92
N LEU A 180 66.52 4.99 -2.00
CA LEU A 180 65.71 5.46 -0.90
C LEU A 180 66.57 6.24 0.12
N LEU A 181 66.29 7.51 0.33
CA LEU A 181 66.93 8.36 1.34
C LEU A 181 66.19 8.35 2.66
N GLY A 182 64.90 8.20 2.61
CA GLY A 182 64.08 8.22 3.82
C GLY A 182 62.59 8.16 3.53
N VAL A 183 61.77 8.36 4.57
CA VAL A 183 60.33 8.54 4.50
C VAL A 183 59.99 9.83 5.15
N ILE A 184 59.17 10.65 4.50
CA ILE A 184 58.58 11.88 5.07
C ILE A 184 57.09 11.66 5.22
N GLY A 185 56.49 12.09 6.31
CA GLY A 185 55.05 11.97 6.51
C GLY A 185 54.43 13.09 7.28
N VAL A 186 53.12 13.27 7.10
CA VAL A 186 52.31 14.18 7.86
C VAL A 186 51.18 13.37 8.52
N GLY A 187 50.83 13.68 9.77
CA GLY A 187 49.72 13.10 10.51
C GLY A 187 48.59 14.10 10.62
N LEU A 188 47.43 13.68 10.25
CA LEU A 188 46.17 14.44 10.30
C LEU A 188 45.21 13.77 11.27
N GLN A 189 44.73 14.54 12.27
CA GLN A 189 43.69 14.07 13.18
C GLN A 189 42.33 13.98 12.45
N VAL A 190 41.62 12.88 12.65
CA VAL A 190 40.42 12.54 11.84
C VAL A 190 39.11 13.03 12.46
N ASP A 191 39.18 13.79 13.58
CA ASP A 191 37.98 14.23 14.30
C ASP A 191 37.00 15.01 13.41
N SER A 192 37.50 15.92 12.57
CA SER A 192 36.63 16.69 11.67
C SER A 192 35.98 15.82 10.57
N LEU A 193 36.65 14.75 10.12
CA LEU A 193 36.07 13.77 9.21
C LEU A 193 35.07 12.89 9.94
N GLY A 194 35.41 12.49 11.17
CA GLY A 194 34.52 11.74 12.06
C GLY A 194 33.23 12.48 12.32
N ASP A 195 33.30 13.76 12.70
CA ASP A 195 32.10 14.58 12.95
C ASP A 195 31.19 14.65 11.71
N THR A 196 31.77 14.76 10.52
CA THR A 196 31.02 14.76 9.27
C THR A 196 30.35 13.41 9.05
N ILE A 197 31.07 12.30 9.18
CA ILE A 197 30.54 10.95 9.02
C ILE A 197 29.43 10.69 10.05
N TYR A 198 29.63 11.01 11.32
CA TYR A 198 28.60 10.84 12.36
C TYR A 198 27.35 11.68 12.12
N SER A 199 27.47 12.83 11.43
CA SER A 199 26.28 13.58 11.03
C SER A 199 25.41 12.82 10.04
N TYR A 200 26.02 12.12 9.08
CA TYR A 200 25.28 11.27 8.14
C TYR A 200 24.63 10.06 8.83
N GLU A 201 25.33 9.45 9.79
CA GLU A 201 24.75 8.36 10.58
C GLU A 201 23.51 8.80 11.34
N ARG A 202 23.62 9.95 12.03
CA ARG A 202 22.53 10.51 12.82
C ARG A 202 21.34 10.98 11.97
N ASP A 203 21.63 11.71 10.89
CA ASP A 203 20.60 12.43 10.13
C ASP A 203 19.92 11.53 9.10
N TYR A 204 20.61 10.50 8.60
CA TYR A 204 20.11 9.58 7.57
C TYR A 204 20.06 8.11 8.00
N GLY A 205 20.55 7.76 9.20
CA GLY A 205 20.61 6.39 9.68
C GLY A 205 21.55 5.50 8.83
N LEU A 206 22.61 6.11 8.33
CA LEU A 206 23.66 5.42 7.56
C LEU A 206 24.75 4.93 8.51
N SER A 207 25.31 3.73 8.27
CA SER A 207 26.57 3.33 8.84
C SER A 207 27.67 3.49 7.80
N VAL A 208 28.72 4.23 8.13
CA VAL A 208 29.81 4.57 7.20
C VAL A 208 31.09 3.90 7.66
N HIS A 209 31.69 3.13 6.76
CA HIS A 209 32.95 2.46 7.05
C HIS A 209 33.97 2.72 5.95
N ILE A 210 35.24 2.80 6.34
CA ILE A 210 36.37 2.94 5.45
C ILE A 210 37.28 1.72 5.62
N ILE A 211 37.62 1.07 4.50
CA ILE A 211 38.54 -0.07 4.48
C ILE A 211 39.80 0.36 3.76
N ASN A 212 40.93 0.32 4.44
CA ASN A 212 42.24 0.56 3.85
C ASN A 212 42.78 -0.71 3.21
N VAL A 213 43.12 -0.65 1.92
CA VAL A 213 43.65 -1.81 1.13
C VAL A 213 45.16 -1.67 0.87
N MET A 214 45.69 -0.45 0.98
CA MET A 214 47.14 -0.21 0.72
C MET A 214 48.00 -0.42 1.97
N GLY A 215 47.42 -0.24 3.17
CA GLY A 215 48.12 -0.49 4.43
C GLY A 215 48.36 -1.99 4.62
N ALA A 216 49.53 -2.36 5.13
CA ALA A 216 49.77 -3.72 5.62
C ALA A 216 48.63 -4.08 6.61
N GLU A 217 48.36 -5.39 6.79
CA GLU A 217 47.46 -5.92 7.81
C GLU A 217 47.83 -5.43 9.22
N THR A 218 47.72 -4.13 9.42
CA THR A 218 47.86 -3.56 10.74
C THR A 218 46.51 -3.74 11.43
N SER A 219 46.52 -4.57 12.42
CA SER A 219 45.44 -4.64 13.39
C SER A 219 45.16 -3.25 13.92
N PHE A 220 44.19 -2.59 13.31
CA PHE A 220 43.64 -1.35 13.87
C PHE A 220 43.11 -1.67 15.27
N LYS A 221 43.84 -1.27 16.29
CA LYS A 221 43.46 -1.45 17.71
C LYS A 221 42.68 -0.23 18.23
N GLY A 222 41.90 0.40 17.41
CA GLY A 222 41.11 1.58 17.82
C GLY A 222 39.61 1.29 17.73
N ASP A 223 38.89 1.70 18.75
CA ASP A 223 37.42 1.60 18.89
C ASP A 223 36.65 2.57 17.98
N THR A 224 37.17 2.90 16.80
CA THR A 224 36.39 3.73 15.86
C THR A 224 35.67 2.83 14.87
N ASP A 225 34.37 2.94 14.87
CA ASP A 225 33.48 2.23 13.94
C ASP A 225 33.67 2.66 12.47
N ILE A 226 34.50 3.68 12.20
CA ILE A 226 34.71 4.24 10.86
C ILE A 226 35.73 3.43 10.06
N PHE A 227 36.92 3.16 10.64
CA PHE A 227 37.97 2.39 9.98
C PHE A 227 37.92 0.94 10.44
N ILE A 228 37.61 0.03 9.53
CA ILE A 228 37.45 -1.39 9.83
C ILE A 228 38.19 -2.27 8.79
N SER A 229 38.51 -3.50 9.17
CA SER A 229 39.00 -4.47 8.21
C SER A 229 37.87 -5.07 7.37
N GLU A 230 38.22 -5.62 6.21
CA GLU A 230 37.26 -6.37 5.39
C GLU A 230 36.62 -7.53 6.16
N GLU A 231 37.41 -8.24 6.96
CA GLU A 231 36.95 -9.36 7.79
C GLU A 231 35.95 -8.88 8.86
N GLU A 232 36.25 -7.77 9.52
CA GLU A 232 35.36 -7.14 10.51
C GLU A 232 34.05 -6.69 9.87
N LEU A 233 34.10 -6.05 8.70
CA LEU A 233 32.90 -5.65 7.95
C LEU A 233 32.05 -6.87 7.59
N GLN A 234 32.66 -7.94 7.05
CA GLN A 234 31.94 -9.16 6.71
C GLN A 234 31.24 -9.78 7.92
N LYS A 235 31.88 -9.72 9.08
CA LYS A 235 31.33 -10.22 10.35
C LYS A 235 30.16 -9.37 10.83
N ARG A 236 30.28 -8.03 10.79
CA ARG A 236 29.23 -7.08 11.23
C ARG A 236 28.02 -7.13 10.31
N VAL A 237 28.24 -7.17 9.01
CA VAL A 237 27.19 -7.16 7.99
C VAL A 237 26.49 -8.51 7.91
N GLY A 238 27.11 -9.60 8.40
CA GLY A 238 26.53 -10.95 8.41
C GLY A 238 26.25 -11.49 7.01
N ILE A 239 26.95 -10.99 5.99
CA ILE A 239 26.81 -11.46 4.63
C ILE A 239 27.54 -12.78 4.50
N THR A 240 26.82 -13.84 4.17
CA THR A 240 27.36 -15.13 3.76
C THR A 240 27.96 -15.10 2.33
N GLU A 241 27.57 -14.11 1.53
CA GLU A 241 28.12 -13.85 0.20
C GLU A 241 29.26 -12.83 0.32
N ARG A 242 30.38 -13.14 -0.31
CA ARG A 242 31.58 -12.32 -0.31
C ARG A 242 31.25 -10.91 -0.80
N LEU A 243 31.56 -9.89 -0.01
CA LEU A 243 31.50 -8.50 -0.43
C LEU A 243 32.24 -8.35 -1.76
N GLN A 244 31.55 -7.81 -2.77
CA GLN A 244 32.21 -7.52 -4.04
C GLN A 244 32.99 -6.21 -3.89
N LEU A 245 34.14 -6.29 -3.25
CA LEU A 245 35.12 -5.23 -3.25
C LEU A 245 35.84 -5.25 -4.62
N ASN A 246 35.39 -4.40 -5.51
CA ASN A 246 35.97 -4.24 -6.83
C ASN A 246 36.74 -2.91 -6.86
N GLN A 247 37.99 -2.90 -7.33
CA GLN A 247 38.80 -1.68 -7.48
C GLN A 247 38.26 -0.76 -8.63
N SER A 248 36.96 -0.66 -8.73
CA SER A 248 36.25 0.25 -9.62
C SER A 248 35.85 1.53 -8.88
N GLU A 249 36.15 2.67 -9.48
CA GLU A 249 35.71 3.98 -8.97
C GLU A 249 34.20 4.17 -9.09
N THR A 250 33.51 3.31 -9.89
CA THR A 250 32.05 3.32 -9.96
C THR A 250 31.45 2.64 -8.73
N PRO A 251 30.54 3.31 -8.01
CA PRO A 251 29.88 2.72 -6.85
C PRO A 251 29.13 1.44 -7.22
N ILE A 252 29.26 0.41 -6.39
CA ILE A 252 28.52 -0.86 -6.51
C ILE A 252 27.52 -0.94 -5.38
N MET A 253 26.24 -1.14 -5.73
CA MET A 253 25.15 -1.29 -4.77
C MET A 253 24.76 -2.74 -4.63
N GLN A 254 24.58 -3.21 -3.39
CA GLN A 254 24.18 -4.56 -3.06
C GLN A 254 23.06 -4.56 -2.04
N TRP A 255 22.00 -5.34 -2.33
CA TRP A 255 20.93 -5.61 -1.39
C TRP A 255 21.16 -6.95 -0.70
N TYR A 256 20.96 -7.01 0.60
CA TYR A 256 21.12 -8.24 1.38
C TYR A 256 20.16 -8.27 2.58
N THR A 257 20.06 -9.44 3.22
CA THR A 257 19.22 -9.62 4.41
C THR A 257 20.12 -10.10 5.55
N SER A 258 20.10 -9.35 6.65
CA SER A 258 20.82 -9.70 7.87
C SER A 258 19.88 -9.62 9.06
N GLU A 259 19.86 -10.61 9.93
CA GLU A 259 18.99 -10.70 11.11
C GLU A 259 17.48 -10.49 10.79
N GLY A 260 17.04 -10.94 9.64
CA GLY A 260 15.66 -10.76 9.17
C GLY A 260 15.31 -9.36 8.69
N LYS A 261 16.29 -8.45 8.64
CA LYS A 261 16.15 -7.09 8.13
C LYS A 261 16.74 -6.96 6.74
N ARG A 262 16.04 -6.30 5.84
CA ARG A 262 16.57 -5.98 4.51
C ARG A 262 17.44 -4.73 4.62
N LYS A 263 18.66 -4.84 4.13
CA LYS A 263 19.66 -3.77 4.16
C LYS A 263 20.20 -3.51 2.76
N CYS A 264 20.69 -2.30 2.54
CA CYS A 264 21.37 -1.91 1.32
C CYS A 264 22.77 -1.40 1.65
N LEU A 265 23.72 -1.84 0.86
CA LEU A 265 25.14 -1.49 0.99
C LEU A 265 25.59 -0.87 -0.33
N ILE A 266 26.36 0.21 -0.25
CA ILE A 266 27.08 0.78 -1.40
C ILE A 266 28.57 0.77 -1.10
N THR A 267 29.37 0.32 -2.06
CA THR A 267 30.83 0.30 -1.97
C THR A 267 31.44 1.11 -3.10
N GLN A 268 32.40 1.94 -2.80
CA GLN A 268 33.16 2.71 -3.79
C GLN A 268 34.66 2.66 -3.47
N TYR A 269 35.49 2.39 -4.48
CA TYR A 269 36.94 2.44 -4.34
C TYR A 269 37.46 3.81 -4.72
N ASP A 270 38.27 4.40 -3.84
CA ASP A 270 39.04 5.59 -4.13
C ASP A 270 40.48 5.18 -4.49
N LYS A 271 40.86 5.42 -5.74
CA LYS A 271 42.16 5.01 -6.28
C LYS A 271 43.33 5.85 -5.72
N ILE A 272 43.07 7.12 -5.37
CA ILE A 272 44.10 8.01 -4.83
C ILE A 272 44.42 7.60 -3.40
N LEU A 273 43.38 7.32 -2.61
CA LEU A 273 43.54 6.96 -1.21
C LEU A 273 43.82 5.45 -1.02
N GLY A 274 43.49 4.62 -1.99
CA GLY A 274 43.54 3.16 -1.87
C GLY A 274 42.53 2.61 -0.86
N TRP A 275 41.44 3.31 -0.68
CA TRP A 275 40.40 3.02 0.31
C TRP A 275 39.11 2.58 -0.36
N TYR A 276 38.36 1.71 0.33
CA TYR A 276 36.94 1.51 0.04
C TYR A 276 36.12 2.34 1.01
N LEU A 277 35.24 3.17 0.48
CA LEU A 277 34.15 3.77 1.22
C LEU A 277 32.95 2.81 1.15
N VAL A 278 32.42 2.45 2.30
CA VAL A 278 31.31 1.51 2.45
C VAL A 278 30.19 2.21 3.25
N LEU A 279 29.04 2.38 2.64
CA LEU A 279 27.86 2.90 3.33
C LEU A 279 26.83 1.79 3.43
N GLU A 280 26.33 1.55 4.63
CA GLU A 280 25.25 0.61 4.93
C GLU A 280 24.02 1.36 5.41
N MET A 281 22.85 0.97 4.93
CA MET A 281 21.56 1.49 5.40
C MET A 281 20.66 0.36 5.83
N ASP A 282 20.17 0.42 7.08
CA ASP A 282 19.06 -0.41 7.55
C ASP A 282 17.73 0.14 7.04
N THR A 283 17.10 -0.59 6.13
CA THR A 283 15.84 -0.17 5.52
C THR A 283 14.62 -0.51 6.36
N SER A 284 14.81 -1.12 7.52
CA SER A 284 13.70 -1.63 8.35
C SER A 284 12.80 -0.51 8.88
N SER A 285 13.36 0.63 9.28
CA SER A 285 12.59 1.78 9.76
C SER A 285 11.72 2.40 8.68
N ILE A 286 12.28 2.56 7.47
CA ILE A 286 11.55 3.06 6.30
C ILE A 286 10.52 2.04 5.86
N SER A 287 10.87 0.75 5.85
CA SER A 287 9.96 -0.34 5.56
C SER A 287 8.79 -0.40 6.54
N GLN A 288 8.99 -0.12 7.84
CA GLN A 288 7.92 -0.10 8.83
C GLN A 288 6.93 1.04 8.58
N VAL A 289 7.41 2.27 8.42
CA VAL A 289 6.54 3.44 8.11
C VAL A 289 5.73 3.17 6.84
N PHE A 290 6.37 2.51 5.89
CA PHE A 290 5.78 2.15 4.63
C PHE A 290 4.70 1.06 4.78
N GLN A 291 5.00 -0.01 5.52
CA GLN A 291 4.03 -1.07 5.81
C GLN A 291 2.80 -0.54 6.55
N GLU A 292 2.97 0.39 7.50
CA GLU A 292 1.86 1.03 8.21
C GLU A 292 0.97 1.84 7.26
N ARG A 293 1.56 2.55 6.29
CA ARG A 293 0.79 3.26 5.26
C ARG A 293 0.03 2.31 4.33
N VAL A 294 0.69 1.24 3.89
CA VAL A 294 0.04 0.19 3.07
C VAL A 294 -1.12 -0.45 3.84
N LYS A 295 -0.93 -0.82 5.11
CA LYS A 295 -1.99 -1.37 5.96
C LYS A 295 -3.17 -0.39 6.10
N SER A 296 -2.89 0.88 6.34
CA SER A 296 -3.91 1.93 6.42
C SER A 296 -4.70 2.07 5.11
N ASN A 297 -4.01 2.13 3.98
CA ASN A 297 -4.66 2.21 2.67
C ASN A 297 -5.53 0.98 2.38
N VAL A 298 -5.02 -0.22 2.66
CA VAL A 298 -5.77 -1.48 2.52
C VAL A 298 -7.02 -1.46 3.40
N PHE A 299 -6.91 -0.97 4.64
CA PHE A 299 -8.05 -0.83 5.54
C PHE A 299 -9.13 0.09 4.96
N PHE A 300 -8.78 1.30 4.53
CA PHE A 300 -9.75 2.22 3.92
C PHE A 300 -10.37 1.65 2.64
N MET A 301 -9.59 0.97 1.83
CA MET A 301 -10.09 0.31 0.62
C MET A 301 -11.04 -0.84 0.95
N LEU A 302 -10.79 -1.62 2.01
CA LEU A 302 -11.73 -2.65 2.49
C LEU A 302 -13.03 -2.06 2.97
N VAL A 303 -12.98 -0.94 3.69
CA VAL A 303 -14.20 -0.20 4.12
C VAL A 303 -15.00 0.29 2.90
N ALA A 304 -14.31 0.86 1.90
CA ALA A 304 -14.95 1.30 0.66
C ALA A 304 -15.58 0.12 -0.11
N LEU A 305 -14.88 -1.02 -0.20
CA LEU A 305 -15.41 -2.24 -0.81
C LEU A 305 -16.67 -2.73 -0.09
N ALA A 306 -16.64 -2.78 1.23
CA ALA A 306 -17.82 -3.17 2.03
C ALA A 306 -19.00 -2.23 1.79
N ALA A 307 -18.77 -0.91 1.75
CA ALA A 307 -19.79 0.07 1.43
C ALA A 307 -20.39 -0.14 0.02
N CYS A 308 -19.56 -0.37 -0.99
CA CYS A 308 -20.01 -0.67 -2.35
C CYS A 308 -20.86 -1.95 -2.42
N ILE A 309 -20.49 -2.99 -1.71
CA ILE A 309 -21.25 -4.26 -1.64
C ILE A 309 -22.62 -4.00 -0.98
N VAL A 310 -22.67 -3.24 0.13
CA VAL A 310 -23.91 -2.90 0.82
C VAL A 310 -24.84 -2.09 -0.08
N VAL A 311 -24.33 -1.07 -0.76
CA VAL A 311 -25.11 -0.25 -1.69
C VAL A 311 -25.62 -1.08 -2.86
N SER A 312 -24.77 -1.87 -3.51
CA SER A 312 -25.16 -2.75 -4.62
C SER A 312 -26.25 -3.74 -4.20
N THR A 313 -26.09 -4.37 -3.04
CA THR A 313 -27.07 -5.33 -2.51
C THR A 313 -28.40 -4.63 -2.15
N SER A 314 -28.35 -3.44 -1.56
CA SER A 314 -29.54 -2.64 -1.23
C SER A 314 -30.32 -2.24 -2.48
N VAL A 315 -29.63 -1.73 -3.49
CA VAL A 315 -30.24 -1.39 -4.78
C VAL A 315 -30.86 -2.63 -5.43
N PHE A 316 -30.15 -3.75 -5.40
CA PHE A 316 -30.67 -5.02 -5.94
C PHE A 316 -31.94 -5.47 -5.23
N ILE A 317 -31.97 -5.44 -3.89
CA ILE A 317 -33.15 -5.82 -3.10
C ILE A 317 -34.32 -4.91 -3.44
N ASN A 318 -34.13 -3.58 -3.47
CA ASN A 318 -35.15 -2.63 -3.79
C ASN A 318 -35.71 -2.82 -5.22
N CYS A 319 -34.84 -3.02 -6.21
CA CYS A 319 -35.29 -3.34 -7.59
C CYS A 319 -36.10 -4.64 -7.66
N ASN A 320 -35.65 -5.67 -6.94
CA ASN A 320 -36.34 -6.95 -6.94
C ASN A 320 -37.74 -6.84 -6.30
N LEU A 321 -37.85 -6.10 -5.18
CA LEU A 321 -39.14 -5.85 -4.52
C LEU A 321 -40.10 -5.08 -5.44
N ARG A 322 -39.63 -4.08 -6.17
CA ARG A 322 -40.45 -3.33 -7.14
C ARG A 322 -40.91 -4.23 -8.29
N ILE A 323 -40.03 -5.04 -8.86
CA ILE A 323 -40.38 -5.98 -9.93
C ILE A 323 -41.44 -6.98 -9.46
N VAL A 324 -41.29 -7.53 -8.25
CA VAL A 324 -42.24 -8.47 -7.67
C VAL A 324 -43.60 -7.78 -7.45
N LYS A 325 -43.61 -6.52 -7.03
CA LYS A 325 -44.86 -5.77 -6.85
C LYS A 325 -45.56 -5.56 -8.21
N ILE A 326 -44.86 -5.10 -9.24
CA ILE A 326 -45.41 -4.88 -10.58
C ILE A 326 -45.92 -6.18 -11.23
N GLU A 327 -45.21 -7.28 -11.05
CA GLU A 327 -45.63 -8.60 -11.59
C GLU A 327 -46.87 -9.19 -10.92
N ASN A 328 -47.19 -8.80 -9.69
CA ASN A 328 -48.19 -9.45 -8.85
C ASN A 328 -49.43 -8.59 -8.54
N THR A 329 -49.38 -7.29 -8.80
CA THR A 329 -50.52 -6.38 -8.56
C THR A 329 -50.98 -5.77 -9.88
N ASP A 330 -52.27 -5.44 -9.94
CA ASP A 330 -52.83 -4.61 -11.00
C ASP A 330 -52.54 -3.14 -10.69
N GLU A 331 -52.04 -2.40 -11.68
CA GLU A 331 -51.58 -1.01 -11.51
C GLU A 331 -52.72 -0.02 -11.23
N LEU A 332 -53.91 -0.29 -11.73
CA LEU A 332 -55.07 0.60 -11.54
C LEU A 332 -55.72 0.42 -10.16
N THR A 333 -55.93 -0.83 -9.74
CA THR A 333 -56.72 -1.13 -8.57
C THR A 333 -55.86 -1.42 -7.33
N GLY A 334 -54.54 -1.68 -7.50
CA GLY A 334 -53.67 -2.12 -6.40
C GLY A 334 -53.98 -3.55 -5.91
N LEU A 335 -55.06 -4.15 -6.37
CA LEU A 335 -55.40 -5.54 -6.06
C LEU A 335 -54.40 -6.54 -6.68
N PRO A 336 -54.32 -7.77 -6.17
CA PRO A 336 -53.65 -8.84 -6.88
C PRO A 336 -54.17 -8.98 -8.33
N ASN A 337 -53.23 -9.19 -9.27
CA ASN A 337 -53.64 -9.54 -10.60
C ASN A 337 -54.01 -11.06 -10.67
N ARG A 338 -54.63 -11.49 -11.77
CA ARG A 338 -55.05 -12.88 -12.03
C ARG A 338 -53.94 -13.88 -11.71
N LYS A 339 -52.67 -13.56 -12.10
CA LYS A 339 -51.50 -14.45 -11.91
C LYS A 339 -51.20 -14.64 -10.44
N GLN A 340 -51.21 -13.56 -9.64
CA GLN A 340 -50.95 -13.59 -8.21
C GLN A 340 -52.06 -14.27 -7.44
N PHE A 341 -53.30 -13.99 -7.78
CA PHE A 341 -54.46 -14.65 -7.19
C PHE A 341 -54.38 -16.15 -7.36
N SER A 342 -54.16 -16.62 -8.64
CA SER A 342 -54.05 -18.04 -8.92
C SER A 342 -52.97 -18.75 -8.15
N LYS A 343 -51.82 -18.08 -7.91
CA LYS A 343 -50.73 -18.60 -7.07
C LYS A 343 -51.10 -18.73 -5.60
N ARG A 344 -51.88 -17.77 -5.08
CA ARG A 344 -52.26 -17.74 -3.67
C ARG A 344 -53.50 -18.55 -3.35
N TYR A 345 -54.39 -18.76 -4.28
CA TYR A 345 -55.69 -19.41 -4.12
C TYR A 345 -55.59 -20.72 -3.32
N LEU A 346 -54.84 -21.69 -3.81
CA LEU A 346 -54.72 -22.99 -3.11
C LEU A 346 -54.14 -22.89 -1.69
N SER A 347 -53.15 -22.02 -1.52
CA SER A 347 -52.54 -21.81 -0.20
C SER A 347 -53.50 -21.10 0.77
N PHE A 348 -54.30 -20.16 0.25
CA PHE A 348 -55.33 -19.46 1.00
C PHE A 348 -56.45 -20.42 1.44
N LEU A 349 -56.92 -21.28 0.57
CA LEU A 349 -57.91 -22.31 0.91
C LEU A 349 -57.39 -23.28 1.97
N ARG A 350 -56.15 -23.75 1.84
CA ARG A 350 -55.52 -24.67 2.80
C ARG A 350 -55.33 -24.03 4.18
N LYS A 351 -54.91 -22.76 4.25
CA LYS A 351 -54.73 -22.04 5.50
C LYS A 351 -56.07 -21.91 6.25
N ASN A 352 -57.16 -21.74 5.53
CA ASN A 352 -58.49 -21.48 6.06
C ASN A 352 -59.43 -22.72 5.94
N ARG A 353 -58.90 -23.95 6.05
CA ARG A 353 -59.62 -25.18 5.79
C ARG A 353 -60.91 -25.39 6.64
N LYS A 354 -60.96 -24.83 7.84
CA LYS A 354 -62.10 -24.95 8.76
C LYS A 354 -63.23 -23.96 8.51
N MET A 355 -62.99 -22.98 7.65
CA MET A 355 -63.98 -21.91 7.38
C MET A 355 -64.81 -22.28 6.14
N LYS A 356 -66.08 -21.87 6.13
CA LYS A 356 -66.86 -21.84 4.92
C LYS A 356 -66.23 -20.89 3.93
N LYS A 357 -66.29 -21.16 2.67
CA LYS A 357 -65.66 -20.34 1.63
C LYS A 357 -66.61 -20.17 0.46
N THR A 358 -66.70 -18.94 -0.02
CA THR A 358 -67.57 -18.60 -1.13
C THR A 358 -66.77 -17.84 -2.16
N LEU A 359 -66.81 -18.24 -3.41
CA LEU A 359 -66.25 -17.49 -4.54
C LEU A 359 -67.25 -16.50 -5.06
N PHE A 360 -66.73 -15.37 -5.49
CA PHE A 360 -67.48 -14.38 -6.21
C PHE A 360 -66.73 -13.93 -7.46
N MET A 361 -67.47 -13.60 -8.48
CA MET A 361 -67.00 -12.93 -9.66
C MET A 361 -68.01 -11.82 -10.04
N PHE A 362 -67.50 -10.69 -10.41
CA PHE A 362 -68.38 -9.62 -10.87
C PHE A 362 -67.70 -8.84 -12.02
N ASP A 363 -68.57 -8.08 -12.72
CA ASP A 363 -68.23 -7.27 -13.85
C ASP A 363 -68.97 -5.96 -13.74
N ILE A 364 -68.34 -4.85 -14.15
CA ILE A 364 -68.95 -3.48 -14.11
C ILE A 364 -69.95 -3.40 -15.28
N ASP A 365 -71.19 -3.26 -14.95
CA ASP A 365 -72.26 -3.19 -15.92
C ASP A 365 -72.09 -1.98 -16.89
N HIS A 366 -72.24 -2.23 -18.17
CA HIS A 366 -72.13 -1.19 -19.21
C HIS A 366 -70.78 -0.44 -19.20
N PHE A 367 -69.72 -1.03 -18.74
CA PHE A 367 -68.39 -0.38 -18.67
C PHE A 367 -67.91 0.16 -19.99
N LYS A 368 -68.25 -0.49 -21.11
CA LYS A 368 -67.94 0.00 -22.45
C LYS A 368 -68.65 1.35 -22.70
N ASP A 369 -69.90 1.48 -22.33
CA ASP A 369 -70.68 2.73 -22.53
C ASP A 369 -70.10 3.88 -21.69
N ILE A 370 -69.58 3.58 -20.49
CA ILE A 370 -68.80 4.54 -19.65
C ILE A 370 -67.59 5.02 -20.43
N ASN A 371 -66.78 4.10 -20.98
CA ASN A 371 -65.60 4.45 -21.74
C ASN A 371 -65.92 5.27 -23.02
N ASP A 372 -66.98 4.88 -23.72
CA ASP A 372 -67.35 5.53 -24.96
C ASP A 372 -67.92 6.93 -24.68
N THR A 373 -68.53 7.16 -23.53
CA THR A 373 -69.14 8.44 -23.16
C THR A 373 -68.16 9.41 -22.51
N TYR A 374 -67.32 8.89 -21.55
CA TYR A 374 -66.47 9.72 -20.67
C TYR A 374 -64.97 9.57 -20.97
N GLY A 375 -64.62 8.66 -21.85
CA GLY A 375 -63.23 8.34 -22.23
C GLY A 375 -62.53 7.34 -21.30
N HIS A 376 -61.47 6.73 -21.80
CA HIS A 376 -60.74 5.65 -21.08
C HIS A 376 -60.09 6.11 -19.77
N ILE A 377 -59.72 7.39 -19.63
CA ILE A 377 -59.12 7.89 -18.37
C ILE A 377 -60.18 7.85 -17.27
N PHE A 378 -61.41 8.25 -17.56
CA PHE A 378 -62.51 8.19 -16.65
C PHE A 378 -62.88 6.74 -16.32
N GLY A 379 -62.97 5.86 -17.32
CA GLY A 379 -63.18 4.42 -17.06
C GLY A 379 -62.11 3.80 -16.16
N ASN A 380 -60.86 4.21 -16.33
CA ASN A 380 -59.78 3.77 -15.41
C ASN A 380 -59.99 4.24 -13.97
N SER A 381 -60.52 5.49 -13.76
CA SER A 381 -60.82 5.95 -12.41
C SER A 381 -62.01 5.18 -11.78
N VAL A 382 -62.98 4.78 -12.56
CA VAL A 382 -64.10 3.91 -12.12
C VAL A 382 -63.58 2.54 -11.69
N ILE A 383 -62.67 1.93 -12.49
CA ILE A 383 -62.07 0.64 -12.11
C ILE A 383 -61.27 0.76 -10.81
N ALA A 384 -60.51 1.86 -10.65
CA ALA A 384 -59.73 2.09 -9.42
C ALA A 384 -60.62 2.23 -8.21
N MET A 385 -61.70 3.03 -8.31
CA MET A 385 -62.68 3.21 -7.25
C MET A 385 -63.35 1.89 -6.87
N VAL A 386 -63.89 1.14 -7.85
CA VAL A 386 -64.48 -0.18 -7.60
C VAL A 386 -63.52 -1.15 -6.94
N GLY A 387 -62.22 -1.13 -7.29
CA GLY A 387 -61.18 -1.94 -6.68
C GLY A 387 -60.91 -1.57 -5.22
N GLU A 388 -60.90 -0.27 -4.90
CA GLU A 388 -60.73 0.26 -3.55
C GLU A 388 -61.91 -0.13 -2.64
N ASP A 389 -63.15 0.13 -3.14
CA ASP A 389 -64.38 -0.20 -2.41
C ASP A 389 -64.50 -1.70 -2.21
N LEU A 390 -64.17 -2.54 -3.20
CA LEU A 390 -64.10 -3.98 -3.04
C LEU A 390 -63.14 -4.38 -1.93
N GLN A 391 -61.99 -3.79 -1.87
CA GLN A 391 -61.01 -4.10 -0.82
C GLN A 391 -61.55 -3.76 0.58
N HIS A 392 -62.23 -2.65 0.71
CA HIS A 392 -62.91 -2.26 1.94
C HIS A 392 -64.05 -3.22 2.31
N ALA A 393 -64.88 -3.58 1.34
CA ALA A 393 -66.02 -4.47 1.57
C ALA A 393 -65.61 -5.89 2.00
N ILE A 394 -64.57 -6.45 1.40
CA ILE A 394 -64.10 -7.80 1.79
C ILE A 394 -63.24 -7.81 3.05
N GLY A 395 -62.52 -6.68 3.38
CA GLY A 395 -61.67 -6.56 4.56
C GLY A 395 -60.72 -7.75 4.73
N GLU A 396 -60.62 -8.26 5.95
CA GLU A 396 -59.83 -9.45 6.27
C GLU A 396 -60.54 -10.78 5.97
N ASN A 397 -61.81 -10.71 5.57
CA ASN A 397 -62.64 -11.88 5.33
C ASN A 397 -62.40 -12.56 3.95
N GLY A 398 -61.50 -12.03 3.15
CA GLY A 398 -61.31 -12.60 1.83
C GLY A 398 -60.06 -12.10 1.11
N ILE A 399 -59.91 -12.57 -0.12
CA ILE A 399 -58.96 -12.04 -1.09
C ILE A 399 -59.64 -11.79 -2.43
N ALA A 400 -59.30 -10.70 -3.08
CA ALA A 400 -59.78 -10.42 -4.42
C ALA A 400 -58.66 -10.10 -5.39
N ALA A 401 -58.98 -10.11 -6.66
CA ALA A 401 -58.09 -9.75 -7.76
C ALA A 401 -58.89 -9.09 -8.88
N ARG A 402 -58.25 -8.22 -9.62
CA ARG A 402 -58.71 -7.84 -10.93
C ARG A 402 -58.39 -8.97 -11.90
N TRP A 403 -59.45 -9.56 -12.46
CA TRP A 403 -59.35 -10.76 -13.31
C TRP A 403 -58.99 -10.43 -14.78
N GLY A 404 -59.57 -9.33 -15.28
CA GLY A 404 -59.28 -8.79 -16.59
C GLY A 404 -60.24 -7.65 -16.91
N GLY A 405 -59.85 -6.63 -17.64
CA GLY A 405 -60.69 -5.52 -18.03
C GLY A 405 -61.44 -4.89 -16.87
N ASP A 406 -62.76 -5.10 -16.87
CA ASP A 406 -63.78 -4.70 -15.87
C ASP A 406 -64.21 -5.82 -14.94
N GLU A 407 -63.58 -7.01 -15.04
CA GLU A 407 -63.90 -8.19 -14.24
C GLU A 407 -63.04 -8.32 -12.98
N PHE A 408 -63.70 -8.64 -11.89
CA PHE A 408 -63.07 -8.92 -10.60
C PHE A 408 -63.45 -10.33 -10.09
N PHE A 409 -62.52 -10.95 -9.40
CA PHE A 409 -62.70 -12.29 -8.87
C PHE A 409 -62.14 -12.41 -7.47
N GLY A 410 -62.83 -13.13 -6.59
CA GLY A 410 -62.37 -13.26 -5.22
C GLY A 410 -62.93 -14.47 -4.49
N VAL A 411 -62.47 -14.67 -3.27
CA VAL A 411 -62.96 -15.67 -2.32
C VAL A 411 -63.16 -15.02 -0.96
N LEU A 412 -64.31 -15.23 -0.38
CA LEU A 412 -64.65 -14.84 0.99
C LEU A 412 -64.61 -16.06 1.94
N LEU A 413 -64.23 -15.86 3.18
CA LEU A 413 -64.14 -16.88 4.23
C LEU A 413 -65.45 -17.03 5.01
N VAL A 414 -66.55 -16.92 4.32
CA VAL A 414 -67.91 -16.97 4.87
C VAL A 414 -68.79 -17.90 4.05
N GLY A 415 -69.96 -18.22 4.55
CA GLY A 415 -70.97 -18.99 3.79
C GLY A 415 -71.64 -18.16 2.69
N VAL A 416 -72.37 -18.83 1.78
CA VAL A 416 -72.98 -18.18 0.61
C VAL A 416 -73.94 -17.04 1.00
N ASP A 417 -74.78 -17.23 2.02
CA ASP A 417 -75.75 -16.22 2.48
C ASP A 417 -75.07 -14.96 2.99
N GLU A 418 -74.00 -15.11 3.77
CA GLU A 418 -73.23 -13.99 4.32
C GLU A 418 -72.41 -13.33 3.19
N ALA A 419 -71.83 -14.13 2.26
CA ALA A 419 -71.14 -13.59 1.08
C ALA A 419 -72.09 -12.75 0.22
N LYS A 420 -73.34 -13.19 0.07
CA LYS A 420 -74.38 -12.41 -0.60
C LYS A 420 -74.64 -11.09 0.07
N GLN A 421 -74.79 -11.05 1.42
CA GLN A 421 -74.97 -9.82 2.17
C GLN A 421 -73.82 -8.87 2.01
N ILE A 422 -72.55 -9.34 2.05
CA ILE A 422 -71.36 -8.53 1.84
C ILE A 422 -71.38 -7.91 0.42
N MET A 423 -71.73 -8.71 -0.58
CA MET A 423 -71.75 -8.19 -1.96
C MET A 423 -72.97 -7.26 -2.21
N GLU A 424 -74.11 -7.46 -1.53
CA GLU A 424 -75.23 -6.50 -1.58
C GLU A 424 -74.84 -5.16 -0.96
N GLN A 425 -74.18 -5.14 0.21
CA GLN A 425 -73.66 -3.94 0.82
C GLN A 425 -72.63 -3.23 -0.06
N PHE A 426 -71.73 -4.01 -0.73
CA PHE A 426 -70.78 -3.48 -1.67
C PHE A 426 -71.48 -2.85 -2.90
N MET A 427 -72.52 -3.49 -3.46
CA MET A 427 -73.31 -2.91 -4.56
C MET A 427 -73.99 -1.62 -4.14
N ASP A 428 -74.48 -1.54 -2.89
CA ASP A 428 -75.11 -0.34 -2.36
C ASP A 428 -74.14 0.80 -2.05
N SER A 429 -72.88 0.46 -1.64
CA SER A 429 -71.83 1.49 -1.48
C SER A 429 -71.47 2.15 -2.79
N LEU A 430 -71.36 1.39 -3.88
CA LEU A 430 -71.08 1.92 -5.20
C LEU A 430 -72.11 2.92 -5.65
N LYS A 431 -73.41 2.81 -5.24
CA LYS A 431 -74.45 3.76 -5.53
C LYS A 431 -74.35 5.04 -4.69
N SER A 432 -73.80 4.94 -3.45
CA SER A 432 -73.75 6.08 -2.54
C SER A 432 -72.55 7.00 -2.73
N GLU A 433 -71.48 6.56 -3.44
CA GLU A 433 -70.28 7.35 -3.74
C GLU A 433 -70.41 8.23 -5.02
N GLU A 434 -71.60 8.32 -5.61
CA GLU A 434 -71.84 9.14 -6.80
C GLU A 434 -71.57 10.61 -6.52
N LYS A 435 -70.41 11.11 -6.98
CA LYS A 435 -70.06 12.54 -6.89
C LYS A 435 -70.68 13.37 -8.02
N ASP A 436 -71.34 12.75 -8.98
CA ASP A 436 -71.90 13.40 -10.16
C ASP A 436 -73.23 12.75 -10.52
N GLU A 437 -74.33 13.48 -10.60
CA GLU A 437 -75.70 13.00 -10.89
C GLU A 437 -75.85 12.33 -12.27
N ASN A 438 -74.78 12.32 -13.11
CA ASN A 438 -74.84 11.94 -14.51
C ASN A 438 -74.41 10.50 -14.79
N TYR A 439 -73.82 9.74 -13.83
CA TYR A 439 -73.45 8.34 -14.06
C TYR A 439 -73.68 7.45 -12.85
N HIS A 440 -74.15 6.24 -13.10
CA HIS A 440 -74.38 5.26 -12.10
C HIS A 440 -73.52 3.99 -12.37
N VAL A 441 -72.71 3.63 -11.40
CA VAL A 441 -71.92 2.39 -11.47
C VAL A 441 -72.72 1.24 -10.83
N THR A 442 -73.08 0.27 -11.62
CA THR A 442 -73.65 -0.97 -11.14
C THR A 442 -72.79 -2.14 -11.54
N ILE A 443 -72.92 -3.22 -10.79
CA ILE A 443 -72.18 -4.48 -11.06
C ILE A 443 -73.14 -5.66 -11.07
N SER A 444 -72.82 -6.61 -11.93
CA SER A 444 -73.46 -7.94 -11.92
C SER A 444 -72.54 -8.90 -11.21
N VAL A 445 -73.05 -9.67 -10.27
CA VAL A 445 -72.26 -10.57 -9.42
C VAL A 445 -72.74 -12.00 -9.56
N GLY A 446 -71.76 -12.92 -9.72
CA GLY A 446 -71.98 -14.35 -9.57
C GLY A 446 -71.32 -14.86 -8.27
N ILE A 447 -72.02 -15.73 -7.55
CA ILE A 447 -71.54 -16.32 -6.27
C ILE A 447 -71.70 -17.84 -6.34
N SER A 448 -70.72 -18.58 -5.83
CA SER A 448 -70.77 -20.02 -5.67
C SER A 448 -69.99 -20.47 -4.43
N ALA A 449 -70.52 -21.50 -3.72
CA ALA A 449 -69.74 -22.16 -2.67
C ALA A 449 -68.49 -22.79 -3.26
N VAL A 450 -67.38 -22.70 -2.49
CA VAL A 450 -66.14 -23.40 -2.85
C VAL A 450 -66.31 -24.90 -2.69
N ASP A 451 -66.14 -25.64 -3.76
CA ASP A 451 -66.03 -27.08 -3.79
C ASP A 451 -64.57 -27.46 -3.87
N GLU A 452 -64.03 -28.05 -2.77
CA GLU A 452 -62.60 -28.37 -2.67
C GLU A 452 -62.17 -29.53 -3.60
N ASP A 453 -63.14 -30.26 -4.14
CA ASP A 453 -62.90 -31.35 -5.10
C ASP A 453 -62.71 -30.85 -6.56
N LEU A 454 -63.10 -29.61 -6.81
CA LEU A 454 -62.95 -28.99 -8.12
C LEU A 454 -61.64 -28.21 -8.24
N SER A 455 -61.09 -28.25 -9.47
CA SER A 455 -59.95 -27.38 -9.78
C SER A 455 -60.35 -25.88 -9.80
N MET A 456 -59.40 -25.00 -9.62
CA MET A 456 -59.62 -23.55 -9.70
C MET A 456 -60.33 -23.16 -11.01
N GLU A 457 -59.96 -23.78 -12.13
CA GLU A 457 -60.52 -23.50 -13.46
C GLU A 457 -61.99 -23.89 -13.50
N GLN A 458 -62.36 -25.03 -12.92
CA GLN A 458 -63.72 -25.50 -12.85
C GLN A 458 -64.56 -24.59 -11.95
N MET A 459 -63.96 -24.11 -10.83
CA MET A 459 -64.63 -23.19 -9.92
C MET A 459 -64.87 -21.82 -10.55
N VAL A 460 -63.83 -21.28 -11.30
CA VAL A 460 -63.99 -20.03 -12.06
C VAL A 460 -65.15 -20.18 -13.06
N LYS A 461 -65.21 -21.25 -13.80
CA LYS A 461 -66.31 -21.49 -14.77
C LYS A 461 -67.67 -21.51 -14.11
N ARG A 462 -67.79 -22.12 -12.94
CA ARG A 462 -69.04 -22.20 -12.19
C ARG A 462 -69.55 -20.84 -11.71
N VAL A 463 -68.61 -19.98 -11.22
CA VAL A 463 -68.96 -18.62 -10.79
C VAL A 463 -69.22 -17.70 -11.98
N ASP A 464 -68.53 -17.91 -13.11
CA ASP A 464 -68.81 -17.18 -14.37
C ASP A 464 -70.19 -17.52 -14.93
N GLU A 465 -70.64 -18.76 -14.84
CA GLU A 465 -72.01 -19.15 -15.14
C GLU A 465 -73.03 -18.40 -14.31
N SER A 466 -72.76 -18.25 -12.96
CA SER A 466 -73.62 -17.44 -12.10
C SER A 466 -73.61 -15.97 -12.53
N LEU A 467 -72.45 -15.39 -12.85
CA LEU A 467 -72.33 -14.00 -13.30
C LEU A 467 -73.09 -13.78 -14.64
N TYR A 468 -73.00 -14.76 -15.52
CA TYR A 468 -73.77 -14.70 -16.77
C TYR A 468 -75.29 -14.67 -16.55
N HIS A 469 -75.78 -15.41 -15.54
CA HIS A 469 -77.20 -15.38 -15.16
C HIS A 469 -77.60 -14.00 -14.65
N SER A 470 -76.73 -13.32 -13.83
CA SER A 470 -77.01 -11.94 -13.36
C SER A 470 -77.08 -10.97 -14.53
N LYS A 471 -76.13 -11.05 -15.49
CA LYS A 471 -76.14 -10.18 -16.68
C LYS A 471 -77.38 -10.42 -17.59
N LYS A 472 -77.80 -11.67 -17.75
CA LYS A 472 -78.98 -12.03 -18.59
C LYS A 472 -80.31 -11.62 -17.99
N ASN A 473 -80.43 -11.63 -16.65
CA ASN A 473 -81.65 -11.35 -15.91
C ASN A 473 -81.89 -9.84 -15.62
N GLY A 474 -81.12 -8.94 -16.27
CA GLY A 474 -81.32 -7.51 -16.15
C GLY A 474 -80.20 -6.71 -15.50
N ARG A 475 -79.02 -7.37 -15.18
CA ARG A 475 -77.88 -6.75 -14.52
C ARG A 475 -78.16 -6.25 -13.10
N ASN A 476 -77.19 -5.55 -12.51
CA ASN A 476 -77.29 -4.95 -11.16
C ASN A 476 -77.93 -5.90 -10.14
N GLN A 477 -77.51 -7.15 -10.10
CA GLN A 477 -78.03 -8.19 -9.22
C GLN A 477 -76.99 -9.33 -8.96
N ILE A 478 -77.33 -10.12 -8.00
CA ILE A 478 -76.51 -11.26 -7.61
C ILE A 478 -77.23 -12.57 -8.01
N SER A 479 -76.53 -13.47 -8.69
CA SER A 479 -76.96 -14.83 -8.91
C SER A 479 -76.08 -15.82 -8.14
N ILE A 480 -76.68 -16.91 -7.69
CA ILE A 480 -76.03 -17.96 -6.87
C ILE A 480 -76.22 -19.29 -7.62
N LEU A 481 -75.13 -20.05 -7.73
CA LEU A 481 -75.12 -21.43 -8.23
C LEU A 481 -74.55 -22.38 -7.19
#